data_4120162d891df66eb8d5c2144bc85954
#
_entry.id   4120162d891df66eb8d5c2144bc85954
#
_cell.length_a   1.000
_cell.length_b   1.000
_cell.length_c   1.000
_cell.angle_alpha   90.00
_cell.angle_beta   90.00
_cell.angle_gamma   90.00
#
_symmetry.space_group_name_H-M   'P 1'
#
loop_
_entity.id
_entity.type
_entity.pdbx_description
1 polymer ?
#
loop_
_entity_poly.entity_id
_entity_poly.type
_entity_poly.pdbx_seq_one_letter_code
_entity_poly.pdbx_strand_id
1 'polypeptide(L)'
;MSAVPEQIEEAHQGTEPHSEERAAALLELREALQLFSVEADVFVDVFARAHGLGRSDLNAIMWTARSASAGEPITAGELAAKLGLGASAATSLIDRLENAGHVRRKRDPADRRRVTVTMEDTAMAMAVAFFQPLGVRMAAKVAERSTADLQTAAEVVRAMTAAVTDARTATRKQ
;
A
#
# COMPACT_ATOMS: atom_id res chain seq x y z
N MET A 1 63.01 -28.95 -16.38
CA MET A 1 62.86 -27.82 -15.41
C MET A 1 62.04 -26.78 -16.13
N SER A 2 60.76 -26.68 -15.85
CA SER A 2 59.87 -25.61 -16.31
C SER A 2 58.95 -25.27 -15.17
N ALA A 3 59.05 -24.03 -14.73
CA ALA A 3 58.28 -23.46 -13.66
C ALA A 3 56.82 -23.26 -14.10
N VAL A 4 55.88 -23.69 -13.31
CA VAL A 4 54.45 -23.38 -13.40
C VAL A 4 54.25 -22.03 -12.68
N PRO A 5 53.57 -21.02 -13.23
CA PRO A 5 53.28 -19.80 -12.52
C PRO A 5 52.07 -20.02 -11.58
N GLU A 6 52.32 -19.77 -10.33
CA GLU A 6 51.42 -19.65 -9.20
C GLU A 6 50.75 -18.24 -9.30
N GLN A 7 49.62 -18.13 -9.94
CA GLN A 7 48.78 -16.92 -9.93
C GLN A 7 47.30 -17.24 -10.29
N ILE A 8 46.55 -17.88 -9.39
CA ILE A 8 45.09 -17.87 -9.36
C ILE A 8 44.63 -18.06 -7.92
N GLU A 9 44.76 -17.05 -7.04
CA GLU A 9 44.15 -17.10 -5.69
C GLU A 9 43.78 -15.74 -5.08
N GLU A 10 43.53 -14.70 -5.88
CA GLU A 10 43.16 -13.40 -5.33
C GLU A 10 41.79 -12.84 -5.80
N ALA A 11 40.95 -13.64 -6.41
CA ALA A 11 39.68 -13.13 -6.98
C ALA A 11 38.41 -13.42 -6.17
N HIS A 12 38.50 -13.99 -4.94
CA HIS A 12 37.31 -14.46 -4.21
C HIS A 12 37.02 -13.79 -2.85
N GLN A 13 37.78 -12.78 -2.41
CA GLN A 13 37.63 -12.22 -1.05
C GLN A 13 36.90 -10.88 -0.95
N GLY A 14 36.41 -10.28 -2.04
CA GLY A 14 35.80 -8.94 -2.03
C GLY A 14 34.27 -8.90 -2.02
N THR A 15 33.59 -10.04 -2.18
CA THR A 15 32.15 -10.07 -2.42
C THR A 15 31.31 -10.40 -1.16
N GLU A 16 31.89 -11.05 -0.15
CA GLU A 16 31.17 -11.53 1.03
C GLU A 16 30.73 -10.42 2.01
N PRO A 17 31.57 -9.45 2.42
CA PRO A 17 31.17 -8.44 3.40
C PRO A 17 30.00 -7.56 2.92
N HIS A 18 30.01 -7.14 1.67
CA HIS A 18 28.92 -6.35 1.09
C HIS A 18 27.59 -7.11 0.96
N SER A 19 27.65 -8.43 0.79
CA SER A 19 26.47 -9.27 0.72
C SER A 19 25.83 -9.45 2.11
N GLU A 20 26.63 -9.60 3.15
CA GLU A 20 26.16 -9.71 4.53
C GLU A 20 25.58 -8.41 5.06
N GLU A 21 26.26 -7.27 4.84
CA GLU A 21 25.75 -5.94 5.19
C GLU A 21 24.42 -5.64 4.50
N ARG A 22 24.33 -5.97 3.20
CA ARG A 22 23.09 -5.80 2.44
C ARG A 22 21.97 -6.71 2.95
N ALA A 23 22.26 -7.93 3.34
CA ALA A 23 21.29 -8.87 3.89
C ALA A 23 20.78 -8.37 5.26
N ALA A 24 21.68 -7.88 6.13
CA ALA A 24 21.33 -7.30 7.42
C ALA A 24 20.43 -6.06 7.24
N ALA A 25 20.79 -5.13 6.36
CA ALA A 25 19.97 -3.94 6.07
C ALA A 25 18.59 -4.29 5.51
N LEU A 26 18.49 -5.33 4.68
CA LEU A 26 17.21 -5.82 4.17
C LEU A 26 16.34 -6.42 5.29
N LEU A 27 16.95 -7.12 6.24
CA LEU A 27 16.25 -7.67 7.40
C LEU A 27 15.70 -6.54 8.27
N GLU A 28 16.50 -5.56 8.64
CA GLU A 28 16.07 -4.37 9.40
C GLU A 28 14.92 -3.64 8.71
N LEU A 29 15.01 -3.44 7.39
CA LEU A 29 13.94 -2.79 6.63
C LEU A 29 12.64 -3.60 6.67
N ARG A 30 12.71 -4.92 6.56
CA ARG A 30 11.53 -5.80 6.64
C ARG A 30 10.88 -5.74 8.02
N GLU A 31 11.67 -5.77 9.09
CA GLU A 31 11.19 -5.66 10.47
C GLU A 31 10.53 -4.30 10.70
N ALA A 32 11.16 -3.21 10.26
CA ALA A 32 10.60 -1.86 10.36
C ALA A 32 9.26 -1.72 9.62
N LEU A 33 9.15 -2.27 8.41
CA LEU A 33 7.90 -2.27 7.64
C LEU A 33 6.82 -3.14 8.29
N GLN A 34 7.21 -4.28 8.87
CA GLN A 34 6.27 -5.14 9.59
C GLN A 34 5.70 -4.44 10.82
N LEU A 35 6.55 -3.81 11.62
CA LEU A 35 6.12 -3.03 12.78
C LEU A 35 5.22 -1.86 12.37
N PHE A 36 5.64 -1.10 11.34
CA PHE A 36 4.81 -0.01 10.80
C PHE A 36 3.44 -0.50 10.34
N SER A 37 3.37 -1.65 9.68
CA SER A 37 2.09 -2.23 9.23
C SER A 37 1.18 -2.57 10.41
N VAL A 38 1.72 -3.17 11.47
CA VAL A 38 0.96 -3.50 12.68
C VAL A 38 0.42 -2.24 13.36
N GLU A 39 1.26 -1.24 13.59
CA GLU A 39 0.85 0.01 14.22
C GLU A 39 -0.16 0.80 13.37
N ALA A 40 0.04 0.82 12.05
CA ALA A 40 -0.91 1.44 11.14
C ALA A 40 -2.28 0.74 11.17
N ASP A 41 -2.30 -0.59 11.22
CA ASP A 41 -3.53 -1.38 11.34
C ASP A 41 -4.27 -1.08 12.67
N VAL A 42 -3.54 -1.01 13.79
CA VAL A 42 -4.12 -0.65 15.10
C VAL A 42 -4.72 0.77 15.06
N PHE A 43 -4.02 1.73 14.47
CA PHE A 43 -4.52 3.10 14.33
C PHE A 43 -5.78 3.17 13.47
N VAL A 44 -5.79 2.45 12.34
CA VAL A 44 -6.94 2.38 11.43
C VAL A 44 -8.15 1.70 12.09
N ASP A 45 -7.92 0.69 12.94
CA ASP A 45 -8.99 0.03 13.70
C ASP A 45 -9.67 0.96 14.72
N VAL A 46 -8.98 1.97 15.24
CA VAL A 46 -9.58 3.03 16.07
C VAL A 46 -10.62 3.81 15.27
N PHE A 47 -10.26 4.22 14.06
CA PHE A 47 -11.19 4.89 13.15
C PHE A 47 -12.38 4.01 12.79
N ALA A 48 -12.12 2.75 12.45
CA ALA A 48 -13.15 1.78 12.09
C ALA A 48 -14.22 1.65 13.16
N ARG A 49 -13.78 1.43 14.40
CA ARG A 49 -14.70 1.28 15.54
C ARG A 49 -15.51 2.54 15.81
N ALA A 50 -14.88 3.72 15.71
CA ALA A 50 -15.56 5.00 15.91
C ALA A 50 -16.67 5.26 14.89
N HIS A 51 -16.58 4.67 13.70
CA HIS A 51 -17.52 4.89 12.58
C HIS A 51 -18.32 3.64 12.17
N GLY A 52 -18.27 2.56 12.97
CA GLY A 52 -19.01 1.33 12.68
C GLY A 52 -18.56 0.61 11.40
N LEU A 53 -17.30 0.80 10.96
CA LEU A 53 -16.74 0.25 9.75
C LEU A 53 -15.95 -1.03 10.05
N GLY A 54 -16.04 -2.01 9.14
CA GLY A 54 -15.18 -3.17 9.14
C GLY A 54 -13.90 -2.94 8.31
N ARG A 55 -12.93 -3.85 8.44
CA ARG A 55 -11.66 -3.78 7.68
C ARG A 55 -11.88 -3.71 6.16
N SER A 56 -12.81 -4.50 5.62
CA SER A 56 -13.14 -4.47 4.18
C SER A 56 -13.73 -3.13 3.75
N ASP A 57 -14.52 -2.49 4.61
CA ASP A 57 -15.07 -1.16 4.36
C ASP A 57 -13.98 -0.11 4.25
N LEU A 58 -13.05 -0.10 5.20
CA LEU A 58 -11.91 0.81 5.19
C LEU A 58 -11.01 0.62 3.99
N ASN A 59 -10.72 -0.63 3.62
CA ASN A 59 -9.92 -0.92 2.44
C ASN A 59 -10.61 -0.43 1.16
N ALA A 60 -11.94 -0.60 1.06
CA ALA A 60 -12.71 -0.08 -0.06
C ALA A 60 -12.67 1.44 -0.13
N ILE A 61 -12.90 2.12 0.99
CA ILE A 61 -12.82 3.58 1.13
C ILE A 61 -11.41 4.08 0.74
N MET A 62 -10.36 3.45 1.24
CA MET A 62 -8.97 3.81 0.95
C MET A 62 -8.64 3.67 -0.55
N TRP A 63 -9.03 2.57 -1.18
CA TRP A 63 -8.81 2.38 -2.62
C TRP A 63 -9.60 3.37 -3.45
N THR A 64 -10.83 3.68 -3.06
CA THR A 64 -11.69 4.67 -3.73
C THR A 64 -11.07 6.08 -3.63
N ALA A 65 -10.62 6.49 -2.44
CA ALA A 65 -9.96 7.77 -2.22
C ALA A 65 -8.65 7.89 -3.01
N ARG A 66 -7.81 6.85 -2.96
CA ARG A 66 -6.53 6.79 -3.68
C ARG A 66 -6.72 6.93 -5.20
N SER A 67 -7.68 6.21 -5.76
CA SER A 67 -7.98 6.26 -7.20
C SER A 67 -8.51 7.63 -7.62
N ALA A 68 -9.36 8.23 -6.81
CA ALA A 68 -9.86 9.58 -7.06
C ALA A 68 -8.72 10.62 -7.02
N SER A 69 -7.80 10.53 -6.07
CA SER A 69 -6.63 11.42 -5.97
C SER A 69 -5.65 11.27 -7.14
N ALA A 70 -5.61 10.08 -7.75
CA ALA A 70 -4.82 9.83 -8.97
C ALA A 70 -5.51 10.31 -10.26
N GLY A 71 -6.75 10.82 -10.18
CA GLY A 71 -7.55 11.19 -11.35
C GLY A 71 -8.17 10.00 -12.08
N GLU A 72 -8.10 8.82 -11.54
CA GLU A 72 -8.57 7.55 -12.11
C GLU A 72 -9.64 6.90 -11.24
N PRO A 73 -10.89 7.38 -11.25
CA PRO A 73 -11.96 6.81 -10.43
C PRO A 73 -12.15 5.31 -10.68
N ILE A 74 -12.21 4.53 -9.58
CA ILE A 74 -12.24 3.08 -9.61
C ILE A 74 -13.64 2.53 -9.90
N THR A 75 -13.74 1.49 -10.73
CA THR A 75 -15.00 0.76 -10.93
C THR A 75 -15.23 -0.30 -9.84
N ALA A 76 -16.45 -0.81 -9.71
CA ALA A 76 -16.78 -1.89 -8.79
C ALA A 76 -15.95 -3.18 -9.07
N GLY A 77 -15.69 -3.49 -10.34
CA GLY A 77 -14.88 -4.66 -10.73
C GLY A 77 -13.40 -4.49 -10.37
N GLU A 78 -12.83 -3.31 -10.62
CA GLU A 78 -11.45 -2.99 -10.22
C GLU A 78 -11.30 -3.00 -8.69
N LEU A 79 -12.28 -2.46 -7.97
CA LEU A 79 -12.30 -2.48 -6.50
C LEU A 79 -12.38 -3.92 -5.96
N ALA A 80 -13.22 -4.76 -6.55
CA ALA A 80 -13.31 -6.20 -6.24
C ALA A 80 -11.94 -6.88 -6.39
N ALA A 81 -11.25 -6.63 -7.51
CA ALA A 81 -9.92 -7.19 -7.78
C ALA A 81 -8.87 -6.71 -6.74
N LYS A 82 -8.87 -5.43 -6.40
CA LYS A 82 -7.98 -4.84 -5.38
C LYS A 82 -8.20 -5.46 -4.00
N LEU A 83 -9.46 -5.70 -3.62
CA LEU A 83 -9.85 -6.28 -2.35
C LEU A 83 -9.76 -7.81 -2.32
N GLY A 84 -9.63 -8.42 -3.48
CA GLY A 84 -9.66 -9.86 -3.60
C GLY A 84 -11.02 -10.48 -3.37
N LEU A 85 -12.09 -9.76 -3.68
CA LEU A 85 -13.48 -10.19 -3.51
C LEU A 85 -14.07 -10.72 -4.83
N GLY A 86 -15.05 -11.61 -4.73
CA GLY A 86 -15.93 -11.94 -5.84
C GLY A 86 -16.90 -10.80 -6.15
N ALA A 87 -17.48 -10.79 -7.36
CA ALA A 87 -18.33 -9.70 -7.82
C ALA A 87 -19.56 -9.44 -6.92
N SER A 88 -20.22 -10.50 -6.42
CA SER A 88 -21.37 -10.37 -5.51
C SER A 88 -20.99 -9.76 -4.16
N ALA A 89 -19.87 -10.20 -3.59
CA ALA A 89 -19.37 -9.66 -2.32
C ALA A 89 -18.96 -8.18 -2.44
N ALA A 90 -18.33 -7.81 -3.55
CA ALA A 90 -17.98 -6.41 -3.83
C ALA A 90 -19.23 -5.54 -4.02
N THR A 91 -20.26 -6.05 -4.73
CA THR A 91 -21.52 -5.34 -4.88
C THR A 91 -22.18 -5.10 -3.53
N SER A 92 -22.31 -6.12 -2.69
CA SER A 92 -22.90 -5.99 -1.35
C SER A 92 -22.10 -5.04 -0.44
N LEU A 93 -20.77 -5.04 -0.53
CA LEU A 93 -19.91 -4.12 0.17
C LEU A 93 -20.16 -2.67 -0.25
N ILE A 94 -20.22 -2.42 -1.56
CA ILE A 94 -20.45 -1.07 -2.11
C ILE A 94 -21.86 -0.59 -1.75
N ASP A 95 -22.89 -1.46 -1.85
CA ASP A 95 -24.27 -1.12 -1.46
C ASP A 95 -24.36 -0.70 0.01
N ARG A 96 -23.67 -1.44 0.90
CA ARG A 96 -23.62 -1.11 2.32
C ARG A 96 -22.93 0.23 2.56
N LEU A 97 -21.80 0.49 1.91
CA LEU A 97 -21.08 1.77 2.02
C LEU A 97 -21.86 2.93 1.42
N GLU A 98 -22.61 2.72 0.35
CA GLU A 98 -23.48 3.72 -0.26
C GLU A 98 -24.67 4.06 0.64
N ASN A 99 -25.33 3.03 1.21
CA ASN A 99 -26.42 3.23 2.18
C ASN A 99 -25.94 3.92 3.47
N ALA A 100 -24.68 3.73 3.87
CA ALA A 100 -24.08 4.40 5.01
C ALA A 100 -23.56 5.82 4.68
N GLY A 101 -23.66 6.27 3.41
CA GLY A 101 -23.23 7.59 2.99
C GLY A 101 -21.70 7.77 2.91
N HIS A 102 -20.95 6.67 2.75
CA HIS A 102 -19.51 6.74 2.62
C HIS A 102 -19.03 6.85 1.18
N VAL A 103 -19.75 6.21 0.26
CA VAL A 103 -19.44 6.21 -1.17
C VAL A 103 -20.71 6.42 -1.99
N ARG A 104 -20.54 6.78 -3.25
CA ARG A 104 -21.60 6.81 -4.26
C ARG A 104 -21.14 6.22 -5.58
N ARG A 105 -22.07 5.64 -6.32
CA ARG A 105 -21.85 5.25 -7.70
C ARG A 105 -22.04 6.46 -8.62
N LYS A 106 -21.11 6.67 -9.54
CA LYS A 106 -21.16 7.73 -10.54
C LYS A 106 -20.98 7.14 -11.94
N ARG A 107 -21.86 7.48 -12.86
CA ARG A 107 -21.66 7.14 -14.28
C ARG A 107 -20.58 8.02 -14.86
N ASP A 108 -19.67 7.42 -15.63
CA ASP A 108 -18.64 8.15 -16.35
C ASP A 108 -19.30 9.02 -17.42
N PRO A 109 -19.01 10.33 -17.49
CA PRO A 109 -19.58 11.20 -18.52
C PRO A 109 -19.13 10.82 -19.95
N ALA A 110 -17.93 10.28 -20.09
CA ALA A 110 -17.36 9.88 -21.39
C ALA A 110 -17.81 8.48 -21.82
N ASP A 111 -18.03 7.55 -20.87
CA ASP A 111 -18.53 6.20 -21.13
C ASP A 111 -19.66 5.83 -20.17
N ARG A 112 -20.90 5.95 -20.62
CA ARG A 112 -22.09 5.65 -19.81
C ARG A 112 -22.19 4.19 -19.35
N ARG A 113 -21.41 3.28 -19.92
CA ARG A 113 -21.32 1.87 -19.50
C ARG A 113 -20.41 1.72 -18.30
N ARG A 114 -19.50 2.67 -18.08
CA ARG A 114 -18.58 2.68 -16.95
C ARG A 114 -19.24 3.34 -15.74
N VAL A 115 -19.42 2.55 -14.68
CA VAL A 115 -19.87 3.03 -13.37
C VAL A 115 -18.70 2.98 -12.41
N THR A 116 -18.32 4.13 -11.90
CA THR A 116 -17.24 4.29 -10.92
C THR A 116 -17.80 4.43 -9.51
N VAL A 117 -16.97 4.14 -8.52
CA VAL A 117 -17.25 4.35 -7.10
C VAL A 117 -16.40 5.53 -6.64
N THR A 118 -17.03 6.50 -6.01
CA THR A 118 -16.36 7.69 -5.46
C THR A 118 -16.77 7.89 -4.01
N MET A 119 -15.93 8.53 -3.22
CA MET A 119 -16.29 8.90 -1.85
C MET A 119 -17.33 10.02 -1.85
N GLU A 120 -18.19 10.01 -0.83
CA GLU A 120 -19.00 11.18 -0.50
C GLU A 120 -18.15 12.26 0.17
N ASP A 121 -18.49 13.53 -0.07
CA ASP A 121 -17.70 14.66 0.41
C ASP A 121 -17.64 14.71 1.94
N THR A 122 -18.72 14.34 2.61
CA THR A 122 -18.80 14.23 4.08
C THR A 122 -17.90 13.14 4.62
N ALA A 123 -17.85 11.98 3.96
CA ALA A 123 -16.97 10.86 4.34
C ALA A 123 -15.51 11.22 4.11
N MET A 124 -15.21 11.95 3.02
CA MET A 124 -13.85 12.44 2.75
C MET A 124 -13.41 13.45 3.83
N ALA A 125 -14.25 14.41 4.19
CA ALA A 125 -13.96 15.39 5.24
C ALA A 125 -13.68 14.71 6.59
N MET A 126 -14.48 13.70 6.95
CA MET A 126 -14.31 12.91 8.16
C MET A 126 -12.98 12.14 8.15
N ALA A 127 -12.65 11.49 7.06
CA ALA A 127 -11.38 10.77 6.90
C ALA A 127 -10.18 11.74 7.02
N VAL A 128 -10.24 12.88 6.34
CA VAL A 128 -9.19 13.91 6.42
C VAL A 128 -9.01 14.38 7.87
N ALA A 129 -10.09 14.72 8.57
CA ALA A 129 -10.02 15.18 9.96
C ALA A 129 -9.36 14.15 10.89
N PHE A 130 -9.60 12.86 10.66
CA PHE A 130 -8.99 11.79 11.46
C PHE A 130 -7.52 11.54 11.11
N PHE A 131 -7.17 11.49 9.82
CA PHE A 131 -5.82 11.11 9.38
C PHE A 131 -4.84 12.29 9.32
N GLN A 132 -5.30 13.53 9.20
CA GLN A 132 -4.44 14.71 9.14
C GLN A 132 -3.48 14.82 10.35
N PRO A 133 -3.91 14.64 11.61
CA PRO A 133 -3.00 14.70 12.76
C PRO A 133 -1.88 13.65 12.70
N LEU A 134 -2.16 12.45 12.16
CA LEU A 134 -1.14 11.43 11.93
C LEU A 134 -0.12 11.91 10.89
N GLY A 135 -0.60 12.46 9.77
CA GLY A 135 0.27 13.02 8.71
C GLY A 135 1.22 14.09 9.24
N VAL A 136 0.72 15.01 10.07
CA VAL A 136 1.55 16.05 10.73
C VAL A 136 2.62 15.41 11.63
N ARG A 137 2.26 14.41 12.44
CA ARG A 137 3.21 13.72 13.31
C ARG A 137 4.26 12.95 12.53
N MET A 138 3.86 12.27 11.45
CA MET A 138 4.81 11.57 10.57
C MET A 138 5.78 12.56 9.91
N ALA A 139 5.30 13.68 9.37
CA ALA A 139 6.14 14.71 8.79
C ALA A 139 7.18 15.26 9.80
N ALA A 140 6.77 15.53 11.04
CA ALA A 140 7.66 15.99 12.10
C ALA A 140 8.76 14.95 12.44
N LYS A 141 8.46 13.66 12.39
CA LYS A 141 9.46 12.59 12.67
C LYS A 141 10.54 12.45 11.61
N VAL A 142 10.29 12.91 10.40
CA VAL A 142 11.22 12.82 9.26
C VAL A 142 11.70 14.20 8.79
N ALA A 143 11.48 15.26 9.58
CA ALA A 143 11.79 16.64 9.19
C ALA A 143 13.27 16.87 8.85
N GLU A 144 14.18 16.14 9.50
CA GLU A 144 15.64 16.21 9.28
C GLU A 144 16.11 15.42 8.04
N ARG A 145 15.22 14.66 7.39
CA ARG A 145 15.58 13.87 6.20
C ARG A 145 15.54 14.73 4.95
N SER A 146 16.49 14.53 4.06
CA SER A 146 16.49 15.21 2.77
C SER A 146 15.34 14.74 1.87
N THR A 147 14.94 15.56 0.90
CA THR A 147 13.95 15.18 -0.11
C THR A 147 14.39 13.91 -0.86
N ALA A 148 15.69 13.77 -1.15
CA ALA A 148 16.23 12.59 -1.83
C ALA A 148 16.07 11.31 -0.98
N ASP A 149 16.32 11.39 0.34
CA ASP A 149 16.11 10.26 1.23
C ASP A 149 14.64 9.82 1.25
N LEU A 150 13.73 10.78 1.33
CA LEU A 150 12.29 10.50 1.32
C LEU A 150 11.81 9.90 -0.01
N GLN A 151 12.37 10.36 -1.14
CA GLN A 151 12.09 9.78 -2.45
C GLN A 151 12.58 8.34 -2.56
N THR A 152 13.82 8.08 -2.14
CA THR A 152 14.40 6.73 -2.11
C THR A 152 13.59 5.80 -1.21
N ALA A 153 13.23 6.25 0.00
CA ALA A 153 12.37 5.48 0.90
C ALA A 153 11.02 5.13 0.26
N ALA A 154 10.40 6.10 -0.42
CA ALA A 154 9.14 5.88 -1.10
C ALA A 154 9.25 4.88 -2.26
N GLU A 155 10.36 4.87 -3.00
CA GLU A 155 10.63 3.90 -4.08
C GLU A 155 10.80 2.49 -3.52
N VAL A 156 11.59 2.34 -2.45
CA VAL A 156 11.79 1.06 -1.77
C VAL A 156 10.47 0.49 -1.25
N VAL A 157 9.66 1.31 -0.55
CA VAL A 157 8.36 0.89 -0.04
C VAL A 157 7.41 0.48 -1.16
N ARG A 158 7.40 1.20 -2.29
CA ARG A 158 6.59 0.81 -3.46
C ARG A 158 7.03 -0.54 -4.03
N ALA A 159 8.33 -0.78 -4.18
CA ALA A 159 8.86 -2.05 -4.67
C ALA A 159 8.47 -3.22 -3.75
N MET A 160 8.60 -3.06 -2.43
CA MET A 160 8.19 -4.08 -1.46
C MET A 160 6.67 -4.30 -1.46
N THR A 161 5.87 -3.25 -1.64
CA THR A 161 4.42 -3.36 -1.78
C THR A 161 4.03 -4.15 -3.03
N ALA A 162 4.74 -3.95 -4.14
CA ALA A 162 4.53 -4.73 -5.37
C ALA A 162 4.84 -6.21 -5.13
N ALA A 163 5.94 -6.54 -4.46
CA ALA A 163 6.29 -7.93 -4.13
C ALA A 163 5.21 -8.63 -3.27
N VAL A 164 4.63 -7.94 -2.29
CA VAL A 164 3.51 -8.45 -1.49
C VAL A 164 2.27 -8.69 -2.37
N THR A 165 1.99 -7.80 -3.29
CA THR A 165 0.86 -7.92 -4.24
C THR A 165 1.04 -9.13 -5.15
N ASP A 166 2.24 -9.35 -5.67
CA ASP A 166 2.58 -10.47 -6.54
C ASP A 166 2.47 -11.80 -5.81
N ALA A 167 3.03 -11.89 -4.59
CA ALA A 167 2.92 -13.06 -3.74
C ALA A 167 1.45 -13.42 -3.44
N ARG A 168 0.64 -12.43 -3.07
CA ARG A 168 -0.80 -12.63 -2.85
C ARG A 168 -1.51 -13.15 -4.09
N THR A 169 -1.15 -12.64 -5.27
CA THR A 169 -1.77 -13.04 -6.53
C THR A 169 -1.37 -14.46 -6.92
N ALA A 170 -0.13 -14.85 -6.67
CA ALA A 170 0.38 -16.20 -6.92
C ALA A 170 -0.32 -17.24 -6.02
N THR A 171 -0.47 -16.95 -4.72
CA THR A 171 -1.14 -17.85 -3.77
C THR A 171 -2.62 -18.10 -4.11
N ARG A 172 -3.30 -17.16 -4.74
CA ARG A 172 -4.72 -17.31 -5.14
C ARG A 172 -4.94 -18.16 -6.39
N LYS A 173 -3.88 -18.49 -7.13
CA LYS A 173 -3.94 -19.32 -8.35
C LYS A 173 -3.64 -20.79 -8.05
N GLN A 174 -3.23 -21.11 -6.83
CA GLN A 174 -3.08 -22.47 -6.31
C GLN A 174 -4.37 -22.97 -5.67
#